data_cd848600f4c627a2fedf9f03ac5a0322
#
_entry.id   cd848600f4c627a2fedf9f03ac5a0322
#
_cell.length_a   1.000
_cell.length_b   1.000
_cell.length_c   1.000
_cell.angle_alpha   90.00
_cell.angle_beta   90.00
_cell.angle_gamma   90.00
#
_symmetry.space_group_name_H-M   'P 1'
#
loop_
_entity.id
_entity.type
_entity.pdbx_description
1 polymer ?
#
loop_
_entity_poly.entity_id
_entity_poly.type
_entity_poly.pdbx_seq_one_letter_code
_entity_poly.pdbx_strand_id
1 'polypeptide(L)'
;MSNIILVAGSGRCGLASVTNLLGRQPHTKATMEEPPVLAWKHADGEALMRARLARFRAARDAEFIADAAAFYLPYLEAAIAAEPGVRVVGLKRPREEVVASFARFLDEHNAFPTNHWAEEPAVGWYHDPVWTRTFPQYDTADRAEGLRRYHREYYARLGELAERFPQNVRVFDMHKVLNTEAGQRELLAFAGYERERQVLGVGTRAQRVRPAAQPRRKSTHPLDPARCAVLVPYTGYIHPPCEKALHELEKRGYPVWRVGGYAAIDQGRNQMATDALLQGFEETMWIDSDMDFDPAAVDQLRAHGLPVACGIYPQKGRRALTCHVLPGTPKVTFGQSGGLLEVKYGATGFMHVRREVYLKVQHRLALPLANERFGAPMIPFFYPMLHPTEDGVWYLAEDYAFCERARQCGYKIVADTSLRLWHIGSYAYGWEDSGIERERNATFTLYLPEKLPADKT
;
A
#
# COMPACT_ATOMS: atom_id res chain seq x y z
N MET A 1 2.11 -13.71 -30.69
CA MET A 1 1.87 -12.48 -29.91
C MET A 1 0.69 -12.73 -29.01
N SER A 2 0.76 -12.32 -27.74
CA SER A 2 -0.32 -12.57 -26.80
C SER A 2 -1.58 -11.77 -27.13
N ASN A 3 -2.76 -12.41 -26.98
CA ASN A 3 -4.05 -11.76 -27.12
C ASN A 3 -4.34 -10.95 -25.84
N ILE A 4 -4.64 -9.66 -25.96
CA ILE A 4 -4.89 -8.79 -24.81
C ILE A 4 -6.39 -8.64 -24.57
N ILE A 5 -6.80 -8.89 -23.34
CA ILE A 5 -8.18 -8.77 -22.87
C ILE A 5 -8.22 -7.75 -21.72
N LEU A 6 -8.95 -6.66 -21.91
CA LEU A 6 -9.23 -5.70 -20.85
C LEU A 6 -10.65 -5.94 -20.32
N VAL A 7 -10.78 -6.08 -19.01
CA VAL A 7 -12.09 -6.21 -18.37
C VAL A 7 -12.45 -4.90 -17.70
N ALA A 8 -13.52 -4.26 -18.13
CA ALA A 8 -13.96 -2.95 -17.68
C ALA A 8 -15.34 -3.02 -17.03
N GLY A 9 -15.54 -2.25 -15.97
CA GLY A 9 -16.81 -2.15 -15.23
C GLY A 9 -16.70 -1.19 -14.07
N SER A 10 -17.82 -0.71 -13.58
CA SER A 10 -17.86 0.35 -12.54
C SER A 10 -17.23 -0.01 -11.19
N GLY A 11 -16.61 -1.16 -11.06
CA GLY A 11 -16.28 -1.75 -9.77
C GLY A 11 -17.50 -2.42 -9.11
N ARG A 12 -17.27 -3.36 -8.21
CA ARG A 12 -18.34 -4.16 -7.54
C ARG A 12 -19.33 -4.84 -8.50
N CYS A 13 -19.00 -4.89 -9.77
CA CYS A 13 -19.79 -5.50 -10.84
C CYS A 13 -19.30 -6.89 -11.25
N GLY A 14 -18.40 -7.54 -10.49
CA GLY A 14 -17.93 -8.89 -10.75
C GLY A 14 -16.57 -8.98 -11.45
N LEU A 15 -15.77 -7.91 -11.48
CA LEU A 15 -14.44 -7.88 -12.11
C LEU A 15 -13.57 -9.05 -11.62
N ALA A 16 -13.42 -9.23 -10.29
CA ALA A 16 -12.63 -10.30 -9.72
C ALA A 16 -13.13 -11.70 -10.14
N SER A 17 -14.45 -11.89 -10.27
CA SER A 17 -15.01 -13.18 -10.69
C SER A 17 -14.70 -13.51 -12.14
N VAL A 18 -14.75 -12.50 -13.00
CA VAL A 18 -14.39 -12.68 -14.43
C VAL A 18 -12.88 -12.82 -14.59
N THR A 19 -12.08 -12.10 -13.82
CA THR A 19 -10.62 -12.32 -13.77
C THR A 19 -10.30 -13.78 -13.44
N ASN A 20 -10.96 -14.36 -12.43
CA ASN A 20 -10.80 -15.77 -12.08
C ASN A 20 -11.28 -16.72 -13.17
N LEU A 21 -12.39 -16.40 -13.86
CA LEU A 21 -12.85 -17.21 -14.99
C LEU A 21 -11.81 -17.20 -16.13
N LEU A 22 -11.26 -16.03 -16.46
CA LEU A 22 -10.20 -15.89 -17.48
C LEU A 22 -8.91 -16.58 -17.05
N GLY A 23 -8.49 -16.44 -15.79
CA GLY A 23 -7.27 -17.07 -15.24
C GLY A 23 -7.32 -18.61 -15.19
N ARG A 24 -8.51 -19.22 -15.33
CA ARG A 24 -8.67 -20.67 -15.46
C ARG A 24 -8.52 -21.16 -16.89
N GLN A 25 -8.54 -20.26 -17.87
CA GLN A 25 -8.37 -20.66 -19.24
C GLN A 25 -6.92 -21.09 -19.52
N PRO A 26 -6.71 -22.11 -20.39
CA PRO A 26 -5.36 -22.54 -20.74
C PRO A 26 -4.51 -21.37 -21.25
N HIS A 27 -3.23 -21.35 -20.87
CA HIS A 27 -2.24 -20.39 -21.33
C HIS A 27 -2.63 -18.91 -21.11
N THR A 28 -3.43 -18.64 -20.07
CA THR A 28 -3.91 -17.29 -19.74
C THR A 28 -3.27 -16.78 -18.45
N LYS A 29 -2.69 -15.58 -18.51
CA LYS A 29 -2.30 -14.79 -17.35
C LYS A 29 -3.37 -13.73 -17.10
N ALA A 30 -4.03 -13.81 -15.96
CA ALA A 30 -5.08 -12.86 -15.58
C ALA A 30 -4.71 -12.12 -14.31
N THR A 31 -4.80 -10.79 -14.36
CA THR A 31 -4.53 -9.87 -13.26
C THR A 31 -5.72 -8.96 -13.01
N MET A 32 -5.73 -8.28 -11.88
CA MET A 32 -6.72 -7.27 -11.54
C MET A 32 -6.00 -6.03 -11.03
N GLU A 33 -6.30 -4.88 -11.65
CA GLU A 33 -5.74 -3.59 -11.28
C GLU A 33 -4.20 -3.59 -11.30
N GLU A 34 -3.62 -4.19 -12.36
CA GLU A 34 -2.18 -4.25 -12.55
C GLU A 34 -1.53 -2.87 -12.41
N PRO A 35 -0.51 -2.72 -11.56
CA PRO A 35 0.16 -1.43 -11.37
C PRO A 35 0.80 -0.88 -12.66
N PRO A 36 0.89 0.45 -12.78
CA PRO A 36 0.38 1.51 -11.89
C PRO A 36 -1.14 1.70 -12.03
N VAL A 37 -1.79 2.07 -10.94
CA VAL A 37 -3.20 2.46 -10.95
C VAL A 37 -3.35 3.78 -11.74
N LEU A 38 -4.26 3.82 -12.71
CA LEU A 38 -4.47 4.99 -13.55
C LEU A 38 -5.50 5.93 -12.93
N ALA A 39 -5.18 7.23 -12.87
CA ALA A 39 -6.14 8.24 -12.47
C ALA A 39 -7.26 8.40 -13.53
N TRP A 40 -8.48 8.76 -13.12
CA TRP A 40 -9.60 8.95 -14.04
C TRP A 40 -9.35 10.04 -15.09
N LYS A 41 -8.65 11.10 -14.69
CA LYS A 41 -8.15 12.15 -15.58
C LYS A 41 -6.65 12.30 -15.38
N HIS A 42 -5.88 12.04 -16.40
CA HIS A 42 -4.41 12.16 -16.37
C HIS A 42 -3.93 12.70 -17.72
N ALA A 43 -3.08 13.71 -17.71
CA ALA A 43 -2.55 14.31 -18.93
C ALA A 43 -1.83 13.29 -19.83
N ASP A 44 -1.05 12.40 -19.21
CA ASP A 44 -0.28 11.35 -19.90
C ASP A 44 -0.98 9.97 -19.87
N GLY A 45 -2.26 9.93 -19.54
CA GLY A 45 -2.99 8.65 -19.32
C GLY A 45 -2.98 7.72 -20.52
N GLU A 46 -3.06 8.27 -21.74
CA GLU A 46 -2.96 7.51 -22.98
C GLU A 46 -1.54 6.91 -23.18
N ALA A 47 -0.50 7.66 -22.83
CA ALA A 47 0.88 7.17 -22.91
C ALA A 47 1.10 6.04 -21.89
N LEU A 48 0.58 6.18 -20.67
CA LEU A 48 0.61 5.13 -19.65
C LEU A 48 -0.14 3.88 -20.08
N MET A 49 -1.30 4.05 -20.75
CA MET A 49 -2.05 2.93 -21.30
C MET A 49 -1.30 2.22 -22.43
N ARG A 50 -0.69 2.95 -23.35
CA ARG A 50 0.19 2.38 -24.41
C ARG A 50 1.36 1.62 -23.79
N ALA A 51 2.02 2.16 -22.78
CA ALA A 51 3.13 1.49 -22.10
C ALA A 51 2.67 0.18 -21.42
N ARG A 52 1.48 0.18 -20.80
CA ARG A 52 0.88 -1.03 -20.22
C ARG A 52 0.62 -2.11 -21.26
N LEU A 53 -0.01 -1.76 -22.36
CA LEU A 53 -0.27 -2.70 -23.46
C LEU A 53 1.03 -3.27 -24.05
N ALA A 54 2.06 -2.45 -24.19
CA ALA A 54 3.39 -2.89 -24.63
C ALA A 54 3.98 -3.93 -23.67
N ARG A 55 3.86 -3.73 -22.34
CA ARG A 55 4.28 -4.73 -21.34
C ARG A 55 3.49 -6.02 -21.44
N PHE A 56 2.18 -5.94 -21.64
CA PHE A 56 1.33 -7.12 -21.83
C PHE A 56 1.75 -7.89 -23.08
N ARG A 57 2.02 -7.19 -24.16
CA ARG A 57 2.48 -7.80 -25.41
C ARG A 57 3.88 -8.43 -25.30
N ALA A 58 4.74 -7.89 -24.45
CA ALA A 58 6.09 -8.39 -24.23
C ALA A 58 6.13 -9.69 -23.40
N ALA A 59 5.07 -10.02 -22.68
CA ALA A 59 4.96 -11.27 -21.95
C ALA A 59 4.85 -12.45 -22.93
N ARG A 60 5.84 -13.34 -22.90
CA ARG A 60 5.95 -14.47 -23.85
C ARG A 60 5.51 -15.80 -23.26
N ASP A 61 5.13 -15.80 -22.01
CA ASP A 61 4.76 -16.98 -21.21
C ASP A 61 3.26 -17.29 -21.25
N ALA A 62 2.47 -16.46 -21.95
CA ALA A 62 1.03 -16.63 -22.06
C ALA A 62 0.51 -16.34 -23.49
N GLU A 63 -0.49 -17.12 -23.93
CA GLU A 63 -1.23 -16.88 -25.18
C GLU A 63 -2.24 -15.73 -25.01
N PHE A 64 -2.83 -15.63 -23.82
CA PHE A 64 -3.77 -14.59 -23.46
C PHE A 64 -3.29 -13.86 -22.21
N ILE A 65 -3.42 -12.52 -22.22
CA ILE A 65 -3.19 -11.68 -21.06
C ILE A 65 -4.46 -10.89 -20.80
N ALA A 66 -5.03 -11.08 -19.63
CA ALA A 66 -6.22 -10.39 -19.18
C ALA A 66 -5.92 -9.52 -17.95
N ASP A 67 -6.41 -8.29 -17.96
CA ASP A 67 -6.40 -7.46 -16.76
C ASP A 67 -7.74 -6.75 -16.58
N ALA A 68 -8.22 -6.69 -15.32
CA ALA A 68 -9.51 -6.13 -14.98
C ALA A 68 -9.36 -4.89 -14.10
N ALA A 69 -9.92 -3.74 -14.52
CA ALA A 69 -9.93 -2.54 -13.69
C ALA A 69 -11.10 -1.60 -13.99
N ALA A 70 -11.61 -0.94 -12.95
CA ALA A 70 -12.65 0.07 -13.10
C ALA A 70 -12.13 1.33 -13.80
N PHE A 71 -10.89 1.70 -13.57
CA PHE A 71 -10.25 2.90 -14.11
C PHE A 71 -9.85 2.80 -15.59
N TYR A 72 -10.17 1.72 -16.30
CA TYR A 72 -9.85 1.61 -17.74
C TYR A 72 -10.73 2.44 -18.65
N LEU A 73 -11.95 2.74 -18.24
CA LEU A 73 -12.96 3.36 -19.13
C LEU A 73 -12.44 4.61 -19.86
N PRO A 74 -11.76 5.59 -19.23
CA PRO A 74 -11.27 6.79 -19.91
C PRO A 74 -10.23 6.49 -21.01
N TYR A 75 -9.57 5.35 -20.95
CA TYR A 75 -8.43 5.00 -21.78
C TYR A 75 -8.71 3.91 -22.80
N LEU A 76 -9.95 3.37 -22.86
CA LEU A 76 -10.28 2.25 -23.76
C LEU A 76 -10.15 2.63 -25.23
N GLU A 77 -10.48 3.86 -25.61
CA GLU A 77 -10.34 4.33 -26.99
C GLU A 77 -8.86 4.39 -27.40
N ALA A 78 -8.01 4.92 -26.53
CA ALA A 78 -6.55 4.93 -26.74
C ALA A 78 -5.98 3.50 -26.76
N ALA A 79 -6.52 2.60 -25.95
CA ALA A 79 -6.12 1.20 -25.96
C ALA A 79 -6.45 0.50 -27.27
N ILE A 80 -7.65 0.71 -27.83
CA ILE A 80 -8.08 0.16 -29.11
C ILE A 80 -7.23 0.73 -30.26
N ALA A 81 -6.95 2.03 -30.22
CA ALA A 81 -6.10 2.67 -31.23
C ALA A 81 -4.65 2.14 -31.21
N ALA A 82 -4.09 1.89 -30.02
CA ALA A 82 -2.75 1.35 -29.85
C ALA A 82 -2.66 -0.15 -30.13
N GLU A 83 -3.74 -0.90 -29.89
CA GLU A 83 -3.84 -2.34 -30.00
C GLU A 83 -5.18 -2.73 -30.66
N PRO A 84 -5.27 -2.71 -32.00
CA PRO A 84 -6.52 -3.01 -32.71
C PRO A 84 -7.08 -4.41 -32.44
N GLY A 85 -6.25 -5.35 -31.98
CA GLY A 85 -6.66 -6.71 -31.59
C GLY A 85 -7.17 -6.85 -30.16
N VAL A 86 -7.14 -5.78 -29.36
CA VAL A 86 -7.58 -5.85 -27.95
C VAL A 86 -9.08 -6.17 -27.86
N ARG A 87 -9.44 -7.05 -26.93
CA ARG A 87 -10.84 -7.31 -26.57
C ARG A 87 -11.17 -6.64 -25.24
N VAL A 88 -12.24 -5.88 -25.22
CA VAL A 88 -12.73 -5.19 -24.01
C VAL A 88 -14.03 -5.86 -23.58
N VAL A 89 -13.94 -6.59 -22.48
CA VAL A 89 -15.08 -7.23 -21.83
C VAL A 89 -15.69 -6.25 -20.83
N GLY A 90 -16.77 -5.60 -21.22
CA GLY A 90 -17.55 -4.75 -20.33
C GLY A 90 -18.46 -5.57 -19.41
N LEU A 91 -18.41 -5.35 -18.10
CA LEU A 91 -19.31 -6.02 -17.15
C LEU A 91 -20.29 -5.04 -16.54
N LYS A 92 -21.60 -5.32 -16.69
CA LYS A 92 -22.68 -4.50 -16.15
C LYS A 92 -23.45 -5.28 -15.06
N ARG A 93 -23.66 -4.61 -13.94
CA ARG A 93 -24.49 -5.06 -12.82
C ARG A 93 -25.58 -4.00 -12.55
N PRO A 94 -26.79 -4.38 -12.08
CA PRO A 94 -27.82 -3.41 -11.72
C PRO A 94 -27.29 -2.32 -10.76
N ARG A 95 -27.65 -1.06 -11.07
CA ARG A 95 -27.09 0.12 -10.41
C ARG A 95 -27.21 0.08 -8.88
N GLU A 96 -28.42 -0.20 -8.37
CA GLU A 96 -28.64 -0.17 -6.91
C GLU A 96 -27.90 -1.30 -6.19
N GLU A 97 -27.65 -2.43 -6.87
CA GLU A 97 -26.82 -3.49 -6.32
C GLU A 97 -25.34 -3.07 -6.24
N VAL A 98 -24.85 -2.31 -7.24
CA VAL A 98 -23.50 -1.75 -7.21
C VAL A 98 -23.38 -0.72 -6.08
N VAL A 99 -24.33 0.20 -5.97
CA VAL A 99 -24.36 1.23 -4.90
C VAL A 99 -24.34 0.58 -3.52
N ALA A 100 -25.23 -0.37 -3.25
CA ALA A 100 -25.27 -1.08 -1.97
C ALA A 100 -23.98 -1.88 -1.70
N SER A 101 -23.41 -2.51 -2.75
CA SER A 101 -22.17 -3.28 -2.61
C SER A 101 -20.94 -2.40 -2.36
N PHE A 102 -20.87 -1.21 -2.99
CA PHE A 102 -19.80 -0.26 -2.75
C PHE A 102 -19.91 0.37 -1.35
N ALA A 103 -21.08 0.83 -0.96
CA ALA A 103 -21.30 1.39 0.36
C ALA A 103 -20.83 0.43 1.44
N ARG A 104 -21.31 -0.81 1.40
CA ARG A 104 -20.89 -1.87 2.33
C ARG A 104 -19.38 -2.12 2.28
N PHE A 105 -18.81 -2.18 1.09
CA PHE A 105 -17.37 -2.42 0.93
C PHE A 105 -16.54 -1.32 1.57
N LEU A 106 -16.90 -0.06 1.33
CA LEU A 106 -16.18 1.09 1.91
C LEU A 106 -16.34 1.16 3.43
N ASP A 107 -17.53 0.86 3.94
CA ASP A 107 -17.82 0.88 5.38
C ASP A 107 -17.13 -0.29 6.13
N GLU A 108 -16.98 -1.44 5.47
CA GLU A 108 -16.33 -2.62 6.05
C GLU A 108 -14.79 -2.61 5.92
N HIS A 109 -14.23 -1.88 4.94
CA HIS A 109 -12.81 -1.97 4.60
C HIS A 109 -12.01 -0.69 4.85
N ASN A 110 -12.68 0.42 5.10
CA ASN A 110 -12.02 1.68 5.44
C ASN A 110 -12.18 1.99 6.93
N ALA A 111 -11.10 2.48 7.53
CA ALA A 111 -11.11 2.92 8.93
C ALA A 111 -11.97 4.17 9.17
N PHE A 112 -12.20 4.95 8.10
CA PHE A 112 -12.97 6.19 8.11
C PHE A 112 -14.02 6.18 7.01
N PRO A 113 -15.14 6.92 7.17
CA PRO A 113 -16.11 7.12 6.11
C PRO A 113 -15.42 7.66 4.86
N THR A 114 -15.54 6.96 3.73
CA THR A 114 -14.86 7.32 2.49
C THR A 114 -15.86 7.59 1.37
N ASN A 115 -15.67 8.71 0.68
CA ASN A 115 -16.42 9.05 -0.52
C ASN A 115 -15.44 9.38 -1.66
N HIS A 116 -15.32 8.47 -2.63
CA HIS A 116 -14.41 8.64 -3.78
C HIS A 116 -14.99 9.54 -4.88
N TRP A 117 -16.26 9.92 -4.78
CA TRP A 117 -17.00 10.62 -5.85
C TRP A 117 -17.30 12.09 -5.52
N ALA A 118 -16.97 12.57 -4.33
CA ALA A 118 -17.13 13.97 -3.96
C ALA A 118 -15.87 14.78 -4.35
N GLU A 119 -16.06 15.96 -4.95
CA GLU A 119 -14.97 16.91 -5.22
C GLU A 119 -14.34 17.40 -3.92
N GLU A 120 -15.18 17.70 -2.93
CA GLU A 120 -14.73 18.06 -1.59
C GLU A 120 -15.30 17.08 -0.57
N PRO A 121 -14.46 16.39 0.21
CA PRO A 121 -14.96 15.53 1.25
C PRO A 121 -15.68 16.37 2.33
N ALA A 122 -16.90 15.97 2.69
CA ALA A 122 -17.61 16.57 3.81
C ALA A 122 -16.82 16.36 5.12
N VAL A 123 -17.06 17.21 6.10
CA VAL A 123 -16.42 17.10 7.43
C VAL A 123 -16.64 15.69 8.00
N GLY A 124 -15.55 15.04 8.39
CA GLY A 124 -15.56 13.66 8.90
C GLY A 124 -15.43 12.57 7.83
N TRP A 125 -15.38 12.92 6.55
CA TRP A 125 -15.11 11.98 5.47
C TRP A 125 -13.63 11.97 5.10
N TYR A 126 -13.13 10.80 4.73
CA TYR A 126 -11.76 10.59 4.33
C TYR A 126 -11.61 10.62 2.81
N HIS A 127 -10.59 11.32 2.33
CA HIS A 127 -10.18 11.32 0.94
C HIS A 127 -9.01 10.34 0.76
N ASP A 128 -9.26 9.22 0.10
CA ASP A 128 -8.21 8.26 -0.24
C ASP A 128 -7.41 8.80 -1.44
N PRO A 129 -6.13 9.18 -1.27
CA PRO A 129 -5.37 9.87 -2.31
C PRO A 129 -5.07 9.01 -3.52
N VAL A 130 -5.14 7.71 -3.36
CA VAL A 130 -4.85 6.75 -4.43
C VAL A 130 -6.12 6.36 -5.17
N TRP A 131 -7.12 5.86 -4.41
CA TRP A 131 -8.32 5.34 -5.04
C TRP A 131 -9.31 6.42 -5.45
N THR A 132 -9.38 7.54 -4.71
CA THR A 132 -10.31 8.62 -5.07
C THR A 132 -10.03 9.17 -6.47
N ARG A 133 -8.76 9.31 -6.85
CA ARG A 133 -8.39 9.78 -8.19
C ARG A 133 -8.76 8.83 -9.33
N THR A 134 -9.04 7.56 -9.04
CA THR A 134 -9.43 6.56 -10.06
C THR A 134 -10.90 6.67 -10.44
N PHE A 135 -11.64 7.55 -9.81
CA PHE A 135 -13.04 7.80 -10.05
C PHE A 135 -13.28 9.25 -10.50
N PRO A 136 -14.34 9.50 -11.27
CA PRO A 136 -14.79 10.87 -11.51
C PRO A 136 -15.35 11.46 -10.21
N GLN A 137 -15.15 12.75 -10.02
CA GLN A 137 -15.64 13.48 -8.86
C GLN A 137 -16.79 14.39 -9.25
N TYR A 138 -17.71 14.59 -8.32
CA TYR A 138 -18.95 15.33 -8.53
C TYR A 138 -19.17 16.32 -7.40
N ASP A 139 -19.83 17.42 -7.73
CA ASP A 139 -20.35 18.38 -6.76
C ASP A 139 -21.54 17.77 -6.00
N THR A 140 -21.25 16.84 -5.11
CA THR A 140 -22.23 16.24 -4.20
C THR A 140 -21.52 15.64 -2.98
N ALA A 141 -22.04 15.93 -1.80
CA ALA A 141 -21.57 15.28 -0.56
C ALA A 141 -22.20 13.89 -0.34
N ASP A 142 -23.31 13.56 -1.04
CA ASP A 142 -23.97 12.27 -0.93
C ASP A 142 -23.23 11.21 -1.74
N ARG A 143 -22.59 10.28 -1.04
CA ARG A 143 -21.87 9.15 -1.62
C ARG A 143 -22.74 8.29 -2.54
N ALA A 144 -23.99 8.05 -2.15
CA ALA A 144 -24.89 7.20 -2.93
C ALA A 144 -25.30 7.89 -4.23
N GLU A 145 -25.53 9.20 -4.21
CA GLU A 145 -25.80 9.99 -5.42
C GLU A 145 -24.58 10.03 -6.33
N GLY A 146 -23.39 10.31 -5.80
CA GLY A 146 -22.14 10.26 -6.57
C GLY A 146 -21.94 8.91 -7.26
N LEU A 147 -22.19 7.80 -6.55
CA LEU A 147 -22.15 6.44 -7.09
C LEU A 147 -23.19 6.19 -8.20
N ARG A 148 -24.42 6.71 -8.03
CA ARG A 148 -25.47 6.58 -9.06
C ARG A 148 -25.12 7.35 -10.33
N ARG A 149 -24.56 8.55 -10.21
CA ARG A 149 -24.06 9.36 -11.34
C ARG A 149 -22.92 8.62 -12.03
N TYR A 150 -21.91 8.19 -11.28
CA TYR A 150 -20.78 7.42 -11.79
C TYR A 150 -21.24 6.18 -12.57
N HIS A 151 -22.11 5.36 -11.98
CA HIS A 151 -22.62 4.16 -12.67
C HIS A 151 -23.32 4.50 -13.98
N ARG A 152 -24.19 5.51 -13.97
CA ARG A 152 -24.92 5.94 -15.19
C ARG A 152 -23.95 6.38 -16.28
N GLU A 153 -23.01 7.26 -15.96
CA GLU A 153 -22.05 7.82 -16.91
C GLU A 153 -21.06 6.76 -17.41
N TYR A 154 -20.63 5.86 -16.52
CA TYR A 154 -19.76 4.75 -16.88
C TYR A 154 -20.38 3.89 -17.97
N TYR A 155 -21.61 3.46 -17.79
CA TYR A 155 -22.26 2.57 -18.74
C TYR A 155 -22.85 3.26 -19.97
N ALA A 156 -23.14 4.55 -19.91
CA ALA A 156 -23.40 5.35 -21.09
C ALA A 156 -22.15 5.39 -21.98
N ARG A 157 -20.99 5.75 -21.42
CA ARG A 157 -19.73 5.80 -22.17
C ARG A 157 -19.29 4.42 -22.68
N LEU A 158 -19.41 3.39 -21.87
CA LEU A 158 -19.08 2.03 -22.31
C LEU A 158 -20.01 1.52 -23.43
N GLY A 159 -21.28 1.92 -23.40
CA GLY A 159 -22.23 1.65 -24.49
C GLY A 159 -21.86 2.33 -25.80
N GLU A 160 -21.54 3.62 -25.77
CA GLU A 160 -21.01 4.38 -26.92
C GLU A 160 -19.78 3.70 -27.53
N LEU A 161 -18.85 3.24 -26.70
CA LEU A 161 -17.66 2.54 -27.18
C LEU A 161 -18.01 1.19 -27.81
N ALA A 162 -18.98 0.46 -27.28
CA ALA A 162 -19.44 -0.80 -27.86
C ALA A 162 -20.12 -0.61 -29.22
N GLU A 163 -20.85 0.49 -29.42
CA GLU A 163 -21.44 0.86 -30.71
C GLU A 163 -20.38 1.28 -31.74
N ARG A 164 -19.39 2.06 -31.31
CA ARG A 164 -18.30 2.55 -32.19
C ARG A 164 -17.28 1.48 -32.56
N PHE A 165 -17.01 0.53 -31.63
CA PHE A 165 -15.99 -0.50 -31.77
C PHE A 165 -16.55 -1.90 -31.48
N PRO A 166 -17.57 -2.37 -32.23
CA PRO A 166 -18.30 -3.60 -31.90
C PRO A 166 -17.44 -4.88 -31.99
N GLN A 167 -16.33 -4.82 -32.71
CA GLN A 167 -15.36 -5.92 -32.78
C GLN A 167 -14.44 -5.99 -31.53
N ASN A 168 -14.25 -4.85 -30.87
CA ASN A 168 -13.34 -4.75 -29.72
C ASN A 168 -14.07 -4.72 -28.38
N VAL A 169 -15.26 -4.11 -28.30
CA VAL A 169 -15.96 -3.86 -27.04
C VAL A 169 -17.32 -4.55 -27.03
N ARG A 170 -17.58 -5.34 -25.99
CA ARG A 170 -18.91 -5.92 -25.73
C ARG A 170 -19.24 -5.84 -24.24
N VAL A 171 -20.48 -5.45 -23.96
CA VAL A 171 -20.99 -5.35 -22.60
C VAL A 171 -21.83 -6.58 -22.26
N PHE A 172 -21.49 -7.23 -21.14
CA PHE A 172 -22.13 -8.45 -20.66
C PHE A 172 -22.88 -8.18 -19.36
N ASP A 173 -24.03 -8.83 -19.19
CA ASP A 173 -24.72 -8.88 -17.92
C ASP A 173 -23.97 -9.79 -16.95
N MET A 174 -23.60 -9.22 -15.77
CA MET A 174 -22.79 -9.93 -14.78
C MET A 174 -23.50 -11.17 -14.23
N HIS A 175 -24.83 -11.08 -13.98
CA HIS A 175 -25.57 -12.22 -13.46
C HIS A 175 -25.64 -13.36 -14.47
N LYS A 176 -25.84 -13.03 -15.77
CA LYS A 176 -25.84 -14.01 -16.85
C LYS A 176 -24.47 -14.72 -16.94
N VAL A 177 -23.38 -13.94 -16.96
CA VAL A 177 -22.02 -14.49 -17.06
C VAL A 177 -21.67 -15.36 -15.86
N LEU A 178 -21.97 -14.93 -14.65
CA LEU A 178 -21.53 -15.68 -13.46
C LEU A 178 -22.42 -16.87 -13.10
N ASN A 179 -23.68 -16.89 -13.56
CA ASN A 179 -24.65 -17.89 -13.12
C ASN A 179 -25.06 -18.87 -14.25
N THR A 180 -24.59 -18.70 -15.48
CA THR A 180 -24.97 -19.60 -16.59
C THR A 180 -23.77 -20.01 -17.45
N GLU A 181 -23.75 -21.27 -17.91
CA GLU A 181 -22.75 -21.71 -18.88
C GLU A 181 -22.83 -20.94 -20.20
N ALA A 182 -24.04 -20.66 -20.67
CA ALA A 182 -24.23 -19.91 -21.91
C ALA A 182 -23.60 -18.51 -21.83
N GLY A 183 -23.77 -17.80 -20.71
CA GLY A 183 -23.15 -16.50 -20.51
C GLY A 183 -21.63 -16.56 -20.43
N GLN A 184 -21.06 -17.58 -19.80
CA GLN A 184 -19.61 -17.79 -19.77
C GLN A 184 -19.06 -18.12 -21.15
N ARG A 185 -19.71 -19.01 -21.90
CA ARG A 185 -19.31 -19.35 -23.28
C ARG A 185 -19.36 -18.13 -24.21
N GLU A 186 -20.38 -17.32 -24.09
CA GLU A 186 -20.52 -16.09 -24.88
C GLU A 186 -19.38 -15.10 -24.59
N LEU A 187 -19.04 -14.89 -23.32
CA LEU A 187 -17.93 -14.02 -22.92
C LEU A 187 -16.59 -14.59 -23.40
N LEU A 188 -16.33 -15.88 -23.17
CA LEU A 188 -15.07 -16.52 -23.55
C LEU A 188 -14.89 -16.54 -25.07
N ALA A 189 -15.95 -16.79 -25.84
CA ALA A 189 -15.90 -16.73 -27.30
C ALA A 189 -15.56 -15.31 -27.79
N PHE A 190 -16.18 -14.28 -27.21
CA PHE A 190 -15.83 -12.89 -27.52
C PHE A 190 -14.38 -12.55 -27.14
N ALA A 191 -13.89 -13.06 -26.03
CA ALA A 191 -12.51 -12.89 -25.57
C ALA A 191 -11.47 -13.64 -26.44
N GLY A 192 -11.92 -14.50 -27.37
CA GLY A 192 -11.07 -15.19 -28.34
C GLY A 192 -10.76 -16.64 -28.01
N TYR A 193 -11.39 -17.22 -26.98
CA TYR A 193 -11.17 -18.63 -26.63
C TYR A 193 -12.03 -19.56 -27.50
N GLU A 194 -11.38 -20.51 -28.15
CA GLU A 194 -12.05 -21.57 -28.92
C GLU A 194 -12.95 -22.40 -27.99
N ARG A 195 -14.13 -22.77 -28.51
CA ARG A 195 -15.18 -23.41 -27.69
C ARG A 195 -14.73 -24.68 -27.00
N GLU A 196 -13.90 -25.46 -27.64
CA GLU A 196 -13.40 -26.76 -27.19
C GLU A 196 -12.38 -26.59 -26.06
N ARG A 197 -11.72 -25.46 -25.99
CA ARG A 197 -10.69 -25.13 -24.98
C ARG A 197 -11.26 -24.40 -23.77
N GLN A 198 -12.54 -24.01 -23.78
CA GLN A 198 -13.15 -23.21 -22.73
C GLN A 198 -13.37 -24.02 -21.45
N VAL A 199 -12.81 -23.53 -20.34
CA VAL A 199 -13.05 -24.04 -19.01
C VAL A 199 -14.15 -23.23 -18.34
N LEU A 200 -15.26 -23.88 -18.03
CA LEU A 200 -16.43 -23.23 -17.42
C LEU A 200 -16.42 -23.45 -15.90
N GLY A 201 -17.04 -22.53 -15.18
CA GLY A 201 -17.16 -22.57 -13.73
C GLY A 201 -18.48 -21.96 -13.27
N VAL A 202 -19.63 -22.57 -13.60
CA VAL A 202 -20.94 -22.08 -13.17
C VAL A 202 -21.02 -22.06 -11.66
N GLY A 203 -21.57 -20.97 -11.11
CA GLY A 203 -21.70 -20.78 -9.66
C GLY A 203 -20.40 -20.39 -8.97
N THR A 204 -19.31 -20.17 -9.71
CA THR A 204 -18.14 -19.48 -9.17
C THR A 204 -18.45 -17.98 -9.00
N ARG A 205 -19.31 -17.66 -8.02
CA ARG A 205 -19.04 -16.45 -7.29
C ARG A 205 -17.57 -16.56 -6.92
N ALA A 206 -16.75 -15.59 -7.29
CA ALA A 206 -15.45 -15.51 -6.66
C ALA A 206 -15.71 -15.58 -5.16
N GLN A 207 -15.67 -16.79 -4.58
CA GLN A 207 -15.19 -16.90 -3.22
C GLN A 207 -13.91 -16.10 -3.34
N ARG A 208 -13.90 -14.94 -2.72
CA ARG A 208 -12.78 -14.02 -2.71
C ARG A 208 -11.50 -14.80 -2.62
N VAL A 209 -10.95 -15.26 -3.76
CA VAL A 209 -9.56 -15.54 -3.88
C VAL A 209 -8.96 -14.17 -4.08
N ARG A 210 -8.79 -13.50 -2.97
CA ARG A 210 -7.77 -12.51 -2.87
C ARG A 210 -6.46 -13.24 -3.17
N PRO A 211 -5.54 -12.69 -3.98
CA PRO A 211 -4.17 -12.77 -3.56
C PRO A 211 -4.20 -12.09 -2.19
N ALA A 212 -4.20 -12.90 -1.13
CA ALA A 212 -4.04 -12.64 0.29
C ALA A 212 -4.36 -11.23 0.83
N ALA A 213 -5.46 -10.58 0.41
CA ALA A 213 -6.21 -9.72 1.27
C ALA A 213 -7.48 -10.50 1.60
N GLN A 214 -7.44 -11.32 2.62
CA GLN A 214 -8.61 -11.98 3.18
C GLN A 214 -9.70 -10.95 3.45
N PRO A 215 -11.03 -11.31 3.32
CA PRO A 215 -12.06 -10.45 3.86
C PRO A 215 -11.68 -10.19 5.30
N ARG A 216 -11.59 -8.91 5.67
CA ARG A 216 -11.55 -8.57 7.07
C ARG A 216 -12.81 -9.20 7.71
N ARG A 217 -12.69 -10.46 8.16
CA ARG A 217 -13.25 -10.77 9.45
C ARG A 217 -12.70 -9.63 10.31
N LYS A 218 -13.55 -8.92 11.06
CA LYS A 218 -13.08 -8.29 12.28
C LYS A 218 -12.31 -9.41 12.95
N SER A 219 -10.99 -9.44 12.74
CA SER A 219 -10.17 -10.50 13.28
C SER A 219 -10.32 -10.35 14.77
N THR A 220 -10.83 -11.36 15.42
CA THR A 220 -10.80 -11.48 16.88
C THR A 220 -9.34 -11.63 17.35
N HIS A 221 -8.38 -11.73 16.42
CA HIS A 221 -6.95 -11.71 16.67
C HIS A 221 -6.35 -10.35 16.25
N PRO A 222 -6.01 -9.47 17.20
CA PRO A 222 -5.41 -8.16 16.92
C PRO A 222 -4.03 -8.24 16.24
N LEU A 223 -3.41 -9.40 16.19
CA LEU A 223 -2.04 -9.62 15.72
C LEU A 223 -1.94 -10.53 14.47
N ASP A 224 -2.94 -10.52 13.57
CA ASP A 224 -2.82 -11.25 12.30
C ASP A 224 -1.60 -10.74 11.51
N PRO A 225 -0.55 -11.58 11.29
CA PRO A 225 0.67 -11.18 10.59
C PRO A 225 0.41 -10.72 9.16
N ALA A 226 -0.58 -11.29 8.47
CA ALA A 226 -0.91 -10.96 7.08
C ALA A 226 -1.40 -9.51 6.89
N ARG A 227 -1.72 -8.80 7.98
CA ARG A 227 -2.18 -7.39 7.94
C ARG A 227 -1.04 -6.38 8.02
N CYS A 228 0.17 -6.81 8.38
CA CYS A 228 1.34 -5.98 8.58
C CYS A 228 2.40 -6.29 7.52
N ALA A 229 2.68 -5.34 6.62
CA ALA A 229 3.80 -5.47 5.68
C ALA A 229 5.11 -5.15 6.41
N VAL A 230 6.05 -6.09 6.37
CA VAL A 230 7.43 -5.86 6.83
C VAL A 230 8.21 -5.27 5.67
N LEU A 231 8.68 -4.04 5.83
CA LEU A 231 9.30 -3.23 4.79
C LEU A 231 10.80 -3.10 5.05
N VAL A 232 11.61 -3.67 4.17
CA VAL A 232 13.06 -3.75 4.32
C VAL A 232 13.73 -3.06 3.14
N PRO A 233 14.01 -1.74 3.23
CA PRO A 233 14.84 -1.08 2.24
C PRO A 233 16.29 -1.51 2.40
N TYR A 234 17.00 -1.79 1.29
CA TYR A 234 18.41 -2.15 1.36
C TYR A 234 19.22 -1.59 0.21
N THR A 235 20.51 -1.40 0.45
CA THR A 235 21.50 -1.06 -0.58
C THR A 235 22.63 -2.10 -0.54
N GLY A 236 22.81 -2.81 -1.63
CA GLY A 236 23.82 -3.87 -1.76
C GLY A 236 23.32 -5.21 -1.21
N TYR A 237 23.25 -5.40 0.10
CA TYR A 237 22.83 -6.66 0.72
C TYR A 237 22.11 -6.46 2.06
N ILE A 238 21.45 -7.50 2.51
CA ILE A 238 20.83 -7.59 3.85
C ILE A 238 21.81 -8.39 4.73
N HIS A 239 22.12 -7.89 5.91
CA HIS A 239 23.02 -8.58 6.82
C HIS A 239 22.45 -9.94 7.26
N PRO A 240 23.30 -11.00 7.36
CA PRO A 240 22.84 -12.35 7.64
C PRO A 240 21.98 -12.49 8.92
N PRO A 241 22.27 -11.81 10.05
CA PRO A 241 21.38 -11.86 11.22
C PRO A 241 19.99 -11.28 10.91
N CYS A 242 19.91 -10.15 10.18
CA CYS A 242 18.65 -9.56 9.75
C CYS A 242 17.88 -10.52 8.85
N GLU A 243 18.53 -11.05 7.81
CA GLU A 243 17.89 -11.98 6.86
C GLU A 243 17.35 -13.24 7.57
N LYS A 244 18.07 -13.77 8.55
CA LYS A 244 17.61 -14.88 9.38
C LYS A 244 16.33 -14.54 10.14
N ALA A 245 16.27 -13.36 10.76
CA ALA A 245 15.10 -12.90 11.49
C ALA A 245 13.91 -12.65 10.54
N LEU A 246 14.15 -12.08 9.35
CA LEU A 246 13.13 -11.88 8.32
C LEU A 246 12.52 -13.20 7.82
N HIS A 247 13.33 -14.23 7.57
CA HIS A 247 12.84 -15.56 7.21
C HIS A 247 11.94 -16.17 8.31
N GLU A 248 12.24 -15.89 9.58
CA GLU A 248 11.39 -16.36 10.67
C GLU A 248 10.06 -15.59 10.72
N LEU A 249 10.05 -14.30 10.38
CA LEU A 249 8.80 -13.53 10.22
C LEU A 249 7.96 -14.07 9.06
N GLU A 250 8.57 -14.43 7.93
CA GLU A 250 7.88 -15.08 6.81
C GLU A 250 7.21 -16.39 7.22
N LYS A 251 7.90 -17.24 8.00
CA LYS A 251 7.33 -18.47 8.55
C LYS A 251 6.14 -18.21 9.47
N ARG A 252 6.14 -17.08 10.18
CA ARG A 252 5.01 -16.64 11.00
C ARG A 252 3.86 -16.05 10.19
N GLY A 253 4.01 -15.89 8.86
CA GLY A 253 2.99 -15.40 7.94
C GLY A 253 3.04 -13.90 7.66
N TYR A 254 4.12 -13.21 8.02
CA TYR A 254 4.32 -11.81 7.64
C TYR A 254 4.69 -11.69 6.16
N PRO A 255 4.04 -10.80 5.39
CA PRO A 255 4.54 -10.38 4.08
C PRO A 255 5.81 -9.54 4.25
N VAL A 256 6.96 -10.05 3.80
CA VAL A 256 8.25 -9.37 3.91
C VAL A 256 8.69 -8.87 2.55
N TRP A 257 8.87 -7.55 2.42
CA TRP A 257 9.28 -6.88 1.19
C TRP A 257 10.71 -6.41 1.30
N ARG A 258 11.60 -7.04 0.57
CA ARG A 258 12.99 -6.63 0.41
C ARG A 258 13.11 -5.79 -0.84
N VAL A 259 13.32 -4.48 -0.70
CA VAL A 259 13.33 -3.55 -1.84
C VAL A 259 14.65 -2.80 -1.91
N GLY A 260 15.38 -3.05 -2.99
CA GLY A 260 16.67 -2.42 -3.28
C GLY A 260 16.62 -1.51 -4.51
N GLY A 261 17.74 -0.84 -4.79
CA GLY A 261 17.95 -0.10 -6.04
C GLY A 261 17.51 1.37 -6.01
N TYR A 262 17.09 1.91 -4.88
CA TYR A 262 16.85 3.34 -4.73
C TYR A 262 18.16 4.10 -4.48
N ALA A 263 18.33 5.25 -5.16
CA ALA A 263 19.48 6.12 -4.97
C ALA A 263 19.44 6.85 -3.61
N ALA A 264 18.25 7.14 -3.10
CA ALA A 264 18.03 7.78 -1.83
C ALA A 264 17.03 6.99 -0.98
N ILE A 265 17.31 6.85 0.31
CA ILE A 265 16.52 6.03 1.23
C ILE A 265 15.11 6.57 1.41
N ASP A 266 14.94 7.88 1.44
CA ASP A 266 13.64 8.55 1.54
C ASP A 266 12.72 8.22 0.36
N GLN A 267 13.27 8.17 -0.87
CA GLN A 267 12.51 7.74 -2.05
C GLN A 267 12.03 6.29 -1.90
N GLY A 268 12.92 5.39 -1.47
CA GLY A 268 12.57 4.00 -1.22
C GLY A 268 11.46 3.87 -0.17
N ARG A 269 11.60 4.55 0.98
CA ARG A 269 10.59 4.53 2.03
C ARG A 269 9.25 5.13 1.57
N ASN A 270 9.28 6.23 0.83
CA ASN A 270 8.07 6.85 0.29
C ASN A 270 7.32 5.89 -0.65
N GLN A 271 8.04 5.25 -1.57
CA GLN A 271 7.43 4.30 -2.50
C GLN A 271 6.88 3.08 -1.77
N MET A 272 7.67 2.45 -0.90
CA MET A 272 7.24 1.26 -0.15
C MET A 272 6.03 1.55 0.74
N ALA A 273 6.00 2.70 1.44
CA ALA A 273 4.83 3.09 2.24
C ALA A 273 3.59 3.29 1.35
N THR A 274 3.75 3.95 0.21
CA THR A 274 2.66 4.17 -0.74
C THR A 274 2.14 2.83 -1.30
N ASP A 275 3.05 1.93 -1.69
CA ASP A 275 2.69 0.61 -2.21
C ASP A 275 1.98 -0.26 -1.16
N ALA A 276 2.43 -0.20 0.11
CA ALA A 276 1.76 -0.90 1.19
C ALA A 276 0.33 -0.38 1.43
N LEU A 277 0.14 0.94 1.36
CA LEU A 277 -1.19 1.54 1.42
C LEU A 277 -2.06 1.13 0.23
N LEU A 278 -1.49 1.09 -0.97
CA LEU A 278 -2.16 0.65 -2.20
C LEU A 278 -2.64 -0.80 -2.12
N GLN A 279 -1.82 -1.67 -1.56
CA GLN A 279 -2.14 -3.08 -1.38
C GLN A 279 -3.07 -3.35 -0.19
N GLY A 280 -3.47 -2.30 0.55
CA GLY A 280 -4.48 -2.40 1.60
C GLY A 280 -3.95 -2.92 2.94
N PHE A 281 -2.64 -2.90 3.17
CA PHE A 281 -2.09 -3.24 4.49
C PHE A 281 -2.56 -2.25 5.55
N GLU A 282 -2.80 -2.77 6.75
CA GLU A 282 -3.27 -1.98 7.88
C GLU A 282 -2.13 -1.46 8.74
N GLU A 283 -1.01 -2.11 8.64
CA GLU A 283 0.18 -1.84 9.40
C GLU A 283 1.42 -2.00 8.52
N THR A 284 2.45 -1.25 8.82
CA THR A 284 3.79 -1.44 8.27
C THR A 284 4.77 -1.64 9.41
N MET A 285 5.73 -2.52 9.22
CA MET A 285 6.87 -2.71 10.11
C MET A 285 8.14 -2.42 9.31
N TRP A 286 8.78 -1.30 9.62
CA TRP A 286 10.05 -0.91 9.03
C TRP A 286 11.21 -1.60 9.73
N ILE A 287 12.09 -2.22 8.96
CA ILE A 287 13.30 -2.87 9.46
C ILE A 287 14.45 -2.54 8.49
N ASP A 288 15.51 -1.90 8.98
CA ASP A 288 16.70 -1.67 8.17
C ASP A 288 17.47 -2.97 7.97
N SER A 289 18.12 -3.08 6.82
CA SER A 289 18.83 -4.29 6.38
C SER A 289 20.00 -4.73 7.26
N ASP A 290 20.37 -3.91 8.22
CA ASP A 290 21.49 -4.09 9.15
C ASP A 290 21.06 -4.17 10.63
N MET A 291 19.79 -4.49 10.86
CA MET A 291 19.27 -4.76 12.20
C MET A 291 19.37 -6.26 12.54
N ASP A 292 19.76 -6.57 13.79
CA ASP A 292 19.56 -7.90 14.37
C ASP A 292 18.59 -7.81 15.55
N PHE A 293 17.60 -8.68 15.57
CA PHE A 293 16.47 -8.62 16.49
C PHE A 293 15.81 -9.99 16.69
N ASP A 294 15.15 -10.15 17.81
CA ASP A 294 14.24 -11.29 18.02
C ASP A 294 12.96 -11.06 17.18
N PRO A 295 12.55 -11.96 16.30
CA PRO A 295 11.29 -11.86 15.56
C PRO A 295 10.05 -11.60 16.44
N ALA A 296 10.04 -12.05 17.69
CA ALA A 296 8.98 -11.75 18.65
C ALA A 296 8.85 -10.24 18.99
N ALA A 297 9.90 -9.46 18.78
CA ALA A 297 9.88 -8.01 18.99
C ALA A 297 8.89 -7.30 18.07
N VAL A 298 8.64 -7.83 16.86
CA VAL A 298 7.63 -7.30 15.93
C VAL A 298 6.23 -7.51 16.51
N ASP A 299 5.93 -8.71 17.00
CA ASP A 299 4.65 -9.02 17.64
C ASP A 299 4.45 -8.17 18.89
N GLN A 300 5.51 -7.94 19.67
CA GLN A 300 5.48 -7.10 20.88
C GLN A 300 5.14 -5.63 20.55
N LEU A 301 5.79 -5.01 19.55
CA LEU A 301 5.46 -3.65 19.13
C LEU A 301 4.01 -3.52 18.67
N ARG A 302 3.53 -4.48 17.89
CA ARG A 302 2.16 -4.51 17.39
C ARG A 302 1.13 -4.69 18.52
N ALA A 303 1.47 -5.51 19.53
CA ALA A 303 0.60 -5.80 20.67
C ALA A 303 0.29 -4.56 21.53
N HIS A 304 1.16 -3.55 21.52
CA HIS A 304 0.87 -2.28 22.20
C HIS A 304 -0.32 -1.53 21.60
N GLY A 305 -0.73 -1.84 20.35
CA GLY A 305 -1.86 -1.18 19.68
C GLY A 305 -1.64 0.31 19.42
N LEU A 306 -0.40 0.79 19.49
CA LEU A 306 -0.04 2.20 19.31
C LEU A 306 0.01 2.59 17.82
N PRO A 307 -0.37 3.84 17.48
CA PRO A 307 -0.30 4.33 16.11
C PRO A 307 1.11 4.32 15.51
N VAL A 308 2.11 4.74 16.32
CA VAL A 308 3.54 4.69 15.99
C VAL A 308 4.30 4.15 17.17
N ALA A 309 4.98 3.03 16.98
CA ALA A 309 5.82 2.40 18.00
C ALA A 309 7.18 2.00 17.40
N CYS A 310 8.27 2.18 18.14
CA CYS A 310 9.61 1.85 17.65
C CYS A 310 10.47 1.19 18.72
N GLY A 311 11.55 0.56 18.30
CA GLY A 311 12.66 0.19 19.17
C GLY A 311 13.74 1.28 19.16
N ILE A 312 14.60 1.27 20.16
CA ILE A 312 15.76 2.15 20.26
C ILE A 312 17.04 1.33 20.12
N TYR A 313 17.94 1.80 19.31
CA TYR A 313 19.24 1.20 19.07
C TYR A 313 20.32 2.29 18.91
N PRO A 314 21.63 2.00 19.07
CA PRO A 314 22.68 3.01 18.96
C PRO A 314 23.03 3.33 17.51
N GLN A 315 23.62 4.50 17.29
CA GLN A 315 24.26 4.83 16.03
C GLN A 315 25.56 4.04 15.87
N LYS A 316 25.91 3.69 14.63
CA LYS A 316 27.19 3.06 14.33
C LYS A 316 28.31 4.10 14.45
N GLY A 317 29.39 3.73 15.14
CA GLY A 317 30.59 4.57 15.26
C GLY A 317 30.40 5.84 16.10
N ARG A 318 29.27 6.03 16.73
CA ARG A 318 29.01 7.15 17.66
C ARG A 318 28.36 6.63 18.93
N ARG A 319 28.72 7.23 20.08
CA ARG A 319 28.10 6.93 21.37
C ARG A 319 26.79 7.71 21.53
N ALA A 320 25.85 7.47 20.64
CA ALA A 320 24.55 8.13 20.62
C ALA A 320 23.43 7.14 20.23
N LEU A 321 22.22 7.40 20.69
CA LEU A 321 21.04 6.66 20.30
C LEU A 321 20.49 7.19 18.96
N THR A 322 19.76 6.35 18.25
CA THR A 322 19.04 6.71 17.03
C THR A 322 17.64 7.32 17.31
N CYS A 323 17.48 7.98 18.44
CA CYS A 323 16.26 8.65 18.82
C CYS A 323 16.53 10.00 19.47
N HIS A 324 15.55 10.89 19.43
CA HIS A 324 15.52 12.08 20.27
C HIS A 324 14.47 11.89 21.35
N VAL A 325 14.90 11.89 22.60
CA VAL A 325 13.99 11.87 23.74
C VAL A 325 13.29 13.23 23.92
N LEU A 326 12.19 13.24 24.65
CA LEU A 326 11.52 14.50 24.99
C LEU A 326 12.41 15.33 25.96
N PRO A 327 12.38 16.66 25.83
CA PRO A 327 13.03 17.54 26.79
C PRO A 327 12.60 17.19 28.23
N GLY A 328 13.55 17.21 29.15
CA GLY A 328 13.29 16.85 30.56
C GLY A 328 13.28 15.35 30.86
N THR A 329 13.55 14.47 29.91
CA THR A 329 13.76 13.04 30.19
C THR A 329 15.11 12.83 30.89
N PRO A 330 15.17 12.48 32.19
CA PRO A 330 16.43 12.44 32.92
C PRO A 330 17.23 11.15 32.70
N LYS A 331 16.53 10.07 32.34
CA LYS A 331 17.14 8.75 32.13
C LYS A 331 16.27 7.87 31.25
N VAL A 332 16.90 6.93 30.59
CA VAL A 332 16.24 5.84 29.84
C VAL A 332 16.74 4.51 30.36
N THR A 333 15.84 3.63 30.75
CA THR A 333 16.16 2.27 31.18
C THR A 333 15.81 1.27 30.09
N PHE A 334 16.75 0.39 29.77
CA PHE A 334 16.60 -0.61 28.72
C PHE A 334 16.53 -2.04 29.30
N GLY A 335 16.00 -2.98 28.51
CA GLY A 335 15.96 -4.39 28.86
C GLY A 335 14.81 -4.73 29.79
N GLN A 336 15.02 -5.70 30.70
CA GLN A 336 13.95 -6.25 31.55
C GLN A 336 13.24 -5.21 32.43
N SER A 337 13.91 -4.13 32.77
CA SER A 337 13.33 -3.00 33.53
C SER A 337 12.94 -1.83 32.64
N GLY A 338 13.01 -2.00 31.33
CA GLY A 338 12.54 -1.06 30.33
C GLY A 338 11.02 -1.08 30.19
N GLY A 339 10.53 -0.34 29.21
CA GLY A 339 9.09 -0.25 28.90
C GLY A 339 8.80 0.84 27.90
N LEU A 340 7.55 1.28 27.84
CA LEU A 340 7.12 2.31 26.91
C LEU A 340 7.61 3.69 27.33
N LEU A 341 8.25 4.38 26.40
CA LEU A 341 8.79 5.73 26.56
C LEU A 341 8.32 6.61 25.38
N GLU A 342 7.65 7.71 25.67
CA GLU A 342 7.39 8.71 24.64
C GLU A 342 8.69 9.42 24.25
N VAL A 343 9.00 9.44 22.94
CA VAL A 343 10.18 10.10 22.38
C VAL A 343 9.75 11.22 21.40
N LYS A 344 10.64 12.17 21.18
CA LYS A 344 10.39 13.23 20.19
C LYS A 344 10.44 12.64 18.79
N TYR A 345 11.49 11.89 18.48
CA TYR A 345 11.71 11.21 17.20
C TYR A 345 12.31 9.82 17.44
N GLY A 346 11.91 8.85 16.63
CA GLY A 346 12.48 7.52 16.55
C GLY A 346 12.98 7.23 15.14
N ALA A 347 13.99 6.38 15.03
CA ALA A 347 14.49 5.96 13.71
C ALA A 347 13.66 4.81 13.14
N THR A 348 13.56 4.76 11.81
CA THR A 348 12.76 3.78 11.08
C THR A 348 13.43 2.42 10.92
N GLY A 349 14.66 2.24 11.38
CA GLY A 349 15.33 0.93 11.32
C GLY A 349 14.65 -0.16 12.13
N PHE A 350 13.75 0.19 13.09
CA PHE A 350 12.83 -0.73 13.73
C PHE A 350 11.58 0.02 14.20
N MET A 351 10.62 0.25 13.31
CA MET A 351 9.44 1.08 13.56
C MET A 351 8.16 0.48 12.98
N HIS A 352 7.16 0.30 13.84
CA HIS A 352 5.80 -0.06 13.49
C HIS A 352 4.94 1.18 13.31
N VAL A 353 4.16 1.24 12.22
CA VAL A 353 3.25 2.34 11.91
C VAL A 353 1.91 1.80 11.43
N ARG A 354 0.82 2.28 12.01
CA ARG A 354 -0.53 1.94 11.57
C ARG A 354 -0.95 2.77 10.37
N ARG A 355 -1.72 2.17 9.47
CA ARG A 355 -2.26 2.78 8.26
C ARG A 355 -2.86 4.17 8.51
N GLU A 356 -3.62 4.32 9.58
CA GLU A 356 -4.30 5.57 9.94
C GLU A 356 -3.36 6.76 10.09
N VAL A 357 -2.10 6.52 10.49
CA VAL A 357 -1.09 7.57 10.63
C VAL A 357 -0.73 8.16 9.27
N TYR A 358 -0.40 7.30 8.30
CA TYR A 358 -0.09 7.74 6.94
C TYR A 358 -1.23 8.53 6.32
N LEU A 359 -2.44 8.00 6.43
CA LEU A 359 -3.63 8.62 5.86
C LEU A 359 -3.91 9.99 6.47
N LYS A 360 -3.79 10.13 7.80
CA LYS A 360 -3.99 11.40 8.48
C LYS A 360 -2.86 12.39 8.19
N VAL A 361 -1.61 11.94 8.13
CA VAL A 361 -0.45 12.75 7.77
C VAL A 361 -0.62 13.32 6.37
N GLN A 362 -0.94 12.48 5.41
CA GLN A 362 -1.13 12.90 4.03
C GLN A 362 -2.27 13.91 3.90
N HIS A 363 -3.42 13.65 4.54
CA HIS A 363 -4.57 14.54 4.50
C HIS A 363 -4.32 15.88 5.21
N ARG A 364 -3.84 15.84 6.48
CA ARG A 364 -3.67 17.05 7.30
C ARG A 364 -2.58 17.98 6.77
N LEU A 365 -1.53 17.42 6.18
CA LEU A 365 -0.39 18.18 5.66
C LEU A 365 -0.44 18.35 4.14
N ALA A 366 -1.54 17.94 3.50
CA ALA A 366 -1.77 18.03 2.07
C ALA A 366 -0.56 17.53 1.25
N LEU A 367 0.01 16.35 1.66
CA LEU A 367 1.15 15.82 0.95
C LEU A 367 0.74 15.45 -0.48
N PRO A 368 1.47 15.93 -1.50
CA PRO A 368 1.12 15.69 -2.90
C PRO A 368 1.35 14.23 -3.28
N LEU A 369 0.72 13.81 -4.35
CA LEU A 369 1.08 12.59 -5.04
C LEU A 369 2.15 12.92 -6.08
N ALA A 370 3.37 12.49 -5.82
CA ALA A 370 4.50 12.69 -6.72
C ALA A 370 4.64 11.55 -7.74
N ASN A 371 5.44 11.75 -8.76
CA ASN A 371 5.87 10.73 -9.74
C ASN A 371 4.74 10.06 -10.56
N GLU A 372 3.53 10.61 -10.60
CA GLU A 372 2.41 10.06 -11.38
C GLU A 372 2.76 9.90 -12.86
N ARG A 373 3.43 10.90 -13.43
CA ARG A 373 3.87 10.88 -14.83
C ARG A 373 4.80 9.71 -15.19
N PHE A 374 5.49 9.14 -14.18
CA PHE A 374 6.40 8.02 -14.38
C PHE A 374 5.71 6.66 -14.13
N GLY A 375 4.41 6.66 -13.84
CA GLY A 375 3.65 5.45 -13.58
C GLY A 375 3.93 4.77 -12.22
N ALA A 376 4.68 5.44 -11.34
CA ALA A 376 5.01 5.00 -9.99
C ALA A 376 4.64 6.10 -8.98
N PRO A 377 3.33 6.32 -8.74
CA PRO A 377 2.88 7.37 -7.83
C PRO A 377 3.40 7.12 -6.42
N MET A 378 3.81 8.21 -5.76
CA MET A 378 4.46 8.16 -4.47
C MET A 378 4.01 9.34 -3.60
N ILE A 379 3.68 9.09 -2.34
CA ILE A 379 3.36 10.12 -1.35
C ILE A 379 4.61 10.36 -0.50
N PRO A 380 5.09 11.61 -0.36
CA PRO A 380 6.37 11.93 0.27
C PRO A 380 6.27 11.96 1.82
N PHE A 381 5.90 10.84 2.44
CA PHE A 381 5.79 10.69 3.89
C PHE A 381 7.12 10.93 4.61
N PHE A 382 8.21 10.46 4.00
CA PHE A 382 9.57 10.47 4.53
C PHE A 382 10.44 11.55 3.88
N TYR A 383 9.87 12.51 3.18
CA TYR A 383 10.64 13.62 2.60
C TYR A 383 11.32 14.44 3.69
N PRO A 384 12.66 14.64 3.65
CA PRO A 384 13.39 15.46 4.62
C PRO A 384 12.82 16.86 4.75
N MET A 385 12.96 17.48 5.91
CA MET A 385 12.40 18.81 6.15
C MET A 385 13.30 19.70 7.01
N LEU A 386 13.21 21.00 6.79
CA LEU A 386 13.73 22.01 7.71
C LEU A 386 12.67 22.26 8.78
N HIS A 387 13.05 22.15 10.03
CA HIS A 387 12.16 22.33 11.18
C HIS A 387 12.65 23.49 12.06
N PRO A 388 11.93 24.62 12.15
CA PRO A 388 12.26 25.72 13.05
C PRO A 388 12.16 25.27 14.52
N THR A 389 13.13 25.63 15.31
CA THR A 389 13.18 25.40 16.76
C THR A 389 13.56 26.72 17.46
N GLU A 390 13.45 26.75 18.78
CA GLU A 390 13.87 27.94 19.56
C GLU A 390 15.35 28.27 19.38
N ASP A 391 16.18 27.24 19.14
CA ASP A 391 17.64 27.36 19.00
C ASP A 391 18.10 27.45 17.52
N GLY A 392 17.17 27.64 16.57
CA GLY A 392 17.50 27.76 15.14
C GLY A 392 16.68 26.83 14.25
N VAL A 393 17.29 26.31 13.20
CA VAL A 393 16.62 25.42 12.23
C VAL A 393 17.31 24.07 12.20
N TRP A 394 16.54 23.01 12.44
CA TRP A 394 17.04 21.64 12.32
C TRP A 394 16.75 21.09 10.92
N TYR A 395 17.72 20.38 10.35
CA TYR A 395 17.49 19.51 9.22
C TYR A 395 17.08 18.14 9.74
N LEU A 396 15.83 17.77 9.52
CA LEU A 396 15.32 16.45 9.85
C LEU A 396 15.47 15.54 8.63
N ALA A 397 16.25 14.48 8.78
CA ALA A 397 16.33 13.41 7.81
C ALA A 397 15.00 12.64 7.74
N GLU A 398 14.90 11.66 6.86
CA GLU A 398 13.64 11.04 6.46
C GLU A 398 12.81 10.47 7.62
N ASP A 399 13.45 9.79 8.54
CA ASP A 399 12.83 9.14 9.71
C ASP A 399 12.29 10.16 10.73
N TYR A 400 13.10 11.16 11.06
CA TYR A 400 12.70 12.22 11.99
C TYR A 400 11.68 13.17 11.35
N ALA A 401 11.78 13.39 10.04
CA ALA A 401 10.79 14.17 9.30
C ALA A 401 9.42 13.48 9.29
N PHE A 402 9.38 12.15 9.14
CA PHE A 402 8.14 11.37 9.30
C PHE A 402 7.57 11.49 10.72
N CYS A 403 8.43 11.33 11.74
CA CYS A 403 8.01 11.48 13.12
C CYS A 403 7.43 12.86 13.40
N GLU A 404 8.07 13.93 12.88
CA GLU A 404 7.57 15.30 13.04
C GLU A 404 6.22 15.49 12.37
N ARG A 405 6.03 14.99 11.15
CA ARG A 405 4.71 15.01 10.46
C ARG A 405 3.63 14.29 11.27
N ALA A 406 3.96 13.13 11.82
CA ALA A 406 3.03 12.39 12.67
C ALA A 406 2.67 13.18 13.94
N ARG A 407 3.65 13.86 14.58
CA ARG A 407 3.44 14.72 15.74
C ARG A 407 2.56 15.94 15.42
N GLN A 408 2.78 16.60 14.28
CA GLN A 408 1.93 17.69 13.79
C GLN A 408 0.48 17.25 13.57
N CYS A 409 0.27 15.98 13.32
CA CYS A 409 -1.06 15.36 13.23
C CYS A 409 -1.61 14.87 14.57
N GLY A 410 -0.90 15.14 15.70
CA GLY A 410 -1.34 14.80 17.06
C GLY A 410 -1.02 13.38 17.48
N TYR A 411 -0.16 12.66 16.78
CA TYR A 411 0.32 11.35 17.21
C TYR A 411 1.55 11.48 18.11
N LYS A 412 1.67 10.54 19.05
CA LYS A 412 2.86 10.34 19.86
C LYS A 412 3.75 9.29 19.20
N ILE A 413 5.04 9.49 19.30
CA ILE A 413 6.03 8.47 18.93
C ILE A 413 6.43 7.77 20.23
N VAL A 414 6.23 6.48 20.31
CA VAL A 414 6.46 5.70 21.53
C VAL A 414 7.50 4.62 21.28
N ALA A 415 8.56 4.64 22.06
CA ALA A 415 9.60 3.62 21.99
C ALA A 415 9.35 2.54 23.04
N ASP A 416 9.61 1.28 22.68
CA ASP A 416 9.70 0.18 23.64
C ASP A 416 11.17 -0.09 23.95
N THR A 417 11.61 0.32 25.12
CA THR A 417 13.00 0.17 25.57
C THR A 417 13.30 -1.21 26.14
N SER A 418 12.32 -2.09 26.24
CA SER A 418 12.52 -3.48 26.62
C SER A 418 13.03 -4.37 25.48
N LEU A 419 12.83 -3.92 24.23
CA LEU A 419 13.27 -4.65 23.02
C LEU A 419 14.77 -4.60 22.86
N ARG A 420 15.42 -5.75 22.84
CA ARG A 420 16.85 -5.85 22.54
C ARG A 420 17.08 -5.82 21.04
N LEU A 421 17.72 -4.77 20.55
CA LEU A 421 18.06 -4.57 19.16
C LEU A 421 19.58 -4.38 19.00
N TRP A 422 20.10 -4.84 17.86
CA TRP A 422 21.49 -4.69 17.50
C TRP A 422 21.59 -4.01 16.13
N HIS A 423 22.46 -3.02 16.03
CA HIS A 423 22.77 -2.33 14.78
C HIS A 423 24.08 -2.86 14.21
N ILE A 424 24.02 -3.66 13.16
CA ILE A 424 25.16 -4.37 12.62
C ILE A 424 26.02 -3.43 11.76
N GLY A 425 27.30 -3.37 12.06
CA GLY A 425 28.31 -2.64 11.33
C GLY A 425 29.62 -3.41 11.36
N SER A 426 30.71 -2.79 11.79
CA SER A 426 31.98 -3.50 12.06
C SER A 426 31.86 -4.54 13.16
N TYR A 427 30.86 -4.39 14.01
CA TYR A 427 30.37 -5.38 14.97
C TYR A 427 28.89 -5.12 15.28
N ALA A 428 28.27 -5.89 16.17
CA ALA A 428 26.88 -5.73 16.57
C ALA A 428 26.77 -4.70 17.73
N TYR A 429 26.46 -3.45 17.39
CA TYR A 429 26.28 -2.36 18.35
C TYR A 429 25.01 -2.57 19.17
N GLY A 430 25.12 -2.49 20.51
CA GLY A 430 24.01 -2.57 21.47
C GLY A 430 23.89 -1.28 22.30
N TRP A 431 22.95 -1.24 23.23
CA TRP A 431 22.68 -0.04 24.06
C TRP A 431 23.92 0.48 24.81
N GLU A 432 24.78 -0.43 25.20
CA GLU A 432 26.00 -0.15 25.96
C GLU A 432 26.97 0.72 25.16
N ASP A 433 26.87 0.67 23.85
CA ASP A 433 27.72 1.46 22.93
C ASP A 433 27.29 2.93 22.86
N SER A 434 26.09 3.27 23.37
CA SER A 434 25.59 4.65 23.39
C SER A 434 26.07 5.48 24.61
N GLY A 435 26.67 4.85 25.60
CA GLY A 435 27.15 5.49 26.81
C GLY A 435 28.65 5.30 27.07
N ILE A 436 29.05 5.24 28.33
CA ILE A 436 30.39 4.87 28.76
C ILE A 436 30.56 3.36 28.55
N GLU A 437 31.75 2.92 28.15
CA GLU A 437 32.06 1.51 27.97
C GLU A 437 31.74 0.69 29.23
N ARG A 438 30.89 -0.31 29.07
CA ARG A 438 30.40 -1.17 30.17
C ARG A 438 30.17 -2.60 29.68
N GLU A 439 30.09 -3.52 30.61
CA GLU A 439 29.64 -4.88 30.31
C GLU A 439 28.21 -4.90 29.77
N ARG A 440 27.93 -5.80 28.84
CA ARG A 440 26.60 -5.99 28.23
C ARG A 440 25.69 -6.73 29.22
N ASN A 441 24.73 -6.01 29.77
CA ASN A 441 23.81 -6.52 30.79
C ASN A 441 22.38 -6.64 30.25
N ALA A 442 21.54 -7.39 30.98
CA ALA A 442 20.10 -7.49 30.68
C ALA A 442 19.34 -6.16 30.89
N THR A 443 19.91 -5.26 31.69
CA THR A 443 19.36 -3.91 31.93
C THR A 443 20.46 -2.87 31.82
N PHE A 444 20.17 -1.80 31.09
CA PHE A 444 21.05 -0.65 30.96
C PHE A 444 20.26 0.64 31.18
N THR A 445 20.82 1.55 31.99
CA THR A 445 20.20 2.87 32.24
C THR A 445 21.14 3.97 31.77
N LEU A 446 20.69 4.77 30.84
CA LEU A 446 21.39 5.95 30.37
C LEU A 446 20.82 7.20 31.05
N TYR A 447 21.66 7.92 31.75
CA TYR A 447 21.33 9.23 32.31
C TYR A 447 21.64 10.30 31.27
N LEU A 448 20.64 11.12 30.95
CA LEU A 448 20.77 12.19 29.98
C LEU A 448 21.08 13.51 30.68
N PRO A 449 22.01 14.32 30.14
CA PRO A 449 22.29 15.63 30.73
C PRO A 449 21.08 16.57 30.55
N GLU A 450 20.84 17.44 31.52
CA GLU A 450 19.75 18.44 31.49
C GLU A 450 19.89 19.44 30.32
N LYS A 451 21.12 19.67 29.87
CA LYS A 451 21.44 20.45 28.66
C LYS A 451 22.39 19.64 27.81
N LEU A 452 22.11 19.55 26.50
CA LEU A 452 23.10 19.07 25.54
C LEU A 452 24.34 19.97 25.66
N PRO A 453 25.55 19.43 25.80
CA PRO A 453 26.77 20.25 25.72
C PRO A 453 26.74 20.93 24.34
N ALA A 454 27.01 22.24 24.32
CA ALA A 454 27.22 22.92 23.05
C ALA A 454 28.30 22.15 22.28
N ASP A 455 27.98 21.74 21.05
CA ASP A 455 28.89 21.03 20.18
C ASP A 455 30.23 21.76 20.16
N LYS A 456 31.25 21.12 20.68
CA LYS A 456 32.61 21.52 20.34
C LYS A 456 32.83 21.04 18.89
N THR A 457 32.82 22.00 17.99
CA THR A 457 33.23 21.90 16.59
C THR A 457 34.48 21.04 16.40
#